data_7ee620b8d5dbcfdc0979bebb7386569d
#
_entry.id   7ee620b8d5dbcfdc0979bebb7386569d
#
_cell.length_a   1.000
_cell.length_b   1.000
_cell.length_c   1.000
_cell.angle_alpha   90.00
_cell.angle_beta   90.00
_cell.angle_gamma   90.00
#
_symmetry.space_group_name_H-M   'P 1'
#
loop_
_entity.id
_entity.type
_entity.pdbx_description
1 polymer ?
#
loop_
_entity_poly.entity_id
_entity_poly.type
_entity_poly.pdbx_seq_one_letter_code
_entity_poly.pdbx_strand_id
1 'polypeptide(L)'
;MVQATMKGAYFLGSKQFEVREEAIPEPGDKDVLLRVGACGVCGTDVHIYHGDKGSAQVHPPVILGHELAGVVEKVGSQVTDLKVGDHVAVDPNSYCGTCHYCQIGKKQLCQNLYAVGVNRNGGFAEYCVVPQDQCFLLKEDVPLKYGAMAEPLACCLHGIDRAGIRKGDTVCVIGGGAIGLLMVQLAKLAGASKVVLSEPVAMRQEIGLKVGADGVIDPIHEDITQKLQEYLGMPGADAVIECVGTEVAVAQAFQATKRGTTVLLFSVPKAGAVHGLSLEDVYQKELTVVGSMINPDTQARAVQMINDGSLKLEPIITHTFGVDQMEEAVLMQMSNESIKVIMEP
;
A
#
# COMPACT_ATOMS: atom_id res chain seq x y z
N MET A 1 -31.96 -27.37 3.15
CA MET A 1 -30.48 -27.38 3.03
C MET A 1 -29.98 -26.27 3.94
N VAL A 2 -29.04 -26.52 4.84
CA VAL A 2 -28.41 -25.48 5.64
C VAL A 2 -27.54 -24.69 4.66
N GLN A 3 -27.76 -23.38 4.58
CA GLN A 3 -26.94 -22.49 3.75
C GLN A 3 -25.53 -22.47 4.35
N ALA A 4 -24.52 -22.58 3.53
CA ALA A 4 -23.13 -22.47 4.00
C ALA A 4 -22.87 -21.06 4.50
N THR A 5 -22.16 -20.96 5.61
CA THR A 5 -21.87 -19.69 6.30
C THR A 5 -20.39 -19.36 6.21
N MET A 6 -20.06 -18.10 6.43
CA MET A 6 -18.71 -17.55 6.53
C MET A 6 -18.58 -16.61 7.72
N LYS A 7 -17.36 -16.45 8.22
CA LYS A 7 -17.02 -15.38 9.15
C LYS A 7 -16.57 -14.14 8.44
N GLY A 8 -17.00 -12.97 8.92
CA GLY A 8 -16.54 -11.67 8.47
C GLY A 8 -16.38 -10.70 9.65
N ALA A 9 -15.28 -9.95 9.68
CA ALA A 9 -15.02 -8.93 10.69
C ALA A 9 -15.58 -7.58 10.24
N TYR A 10 -16.73 -7.22 10.77
CA TYR A 10 -17.41 -5.97 10.49
C TYR A 10 -16.86 -4.82 11.31
N PHE A 11 -16.40 -3.78 10.65
CA PHE A 11 -16.14 -2.50 11.28
C PHE A 11 -17.47 -1.77 11.53
N LEU A 12 -17.74 -1.46 12.79
CA LEU A 12 -18.98 -0.82 13.24
C LEU A 12 -18.86 0.71 13.36
N GLY A 13 -17.67 1.26 13.12
CA GLY A 13 -17.32 2.62 13.50
C GLY A 13 -16.80 2.71 14.94
N SER A 14 -16.34 3.90 15.34
CA SER A 14 -15.93 4.16 16.73
C SER A 14 -14.93 3.15 17.32
N LYS A 15 -13.97 2.68 16.52
CA LYS A 15 -12.92 1.73 16.90
C LYS A 15 -13.47 0.35 17.35
N GLN A 16 -14.48 -0.16 16.69
CA GLN A 16 -15.10 -1.44 17.03
C GLN A 16 -15.16 -2.37 15.83
N PHE A 17 -14.73 -3.61 16.02
CA PHE A 17 -14.97 -4.71 15.12
C PHE A 17 -15.92 -5.73 15.78
N GLU A 18 -16.78 -6.35 14.99
CA GLU A 18 -17.64 -7.45 15.37
C GLU A 18 -17.48 -8.58 14.34
N VAL A 19 -17.09 -9.75 14.83
CA VAL A 19 -17.07 -10.93 13.96
C VAL A 19 -18.48 -11.51 13.89
N ARG A 20 -19.00 -11.66 12.68
CA ARG A 20 -20.31 -12.23 12.41
C ARG A 20 -20.18 -13.48 11.56
N GLU A 21 -21.07 -14.42 11.84
CA GLU A 21 -21.29 -15.58 10.98
C GLU A 21 -22.51 -15.28 10.09
N GLU A 22 -22.33 -15.32 8.79
CA GLU A 22 -23.38 -14.98 7.83
C GLU A 22 -23.34 -15.92 6.61
N ALA A 23 -24.39 -15.87 5.80
CA ALA A 23 -24.42 -16.65 4.58
C ALA A 23 -23.32 -16.21 3.61
N ILE A 24 -22.64 -17.18 2.98
CA ILE A 24 -21.68 -16.90 1.91
C ILE A 24 -22.39 -16.12 0.80
N PRO A 25 -21.87 -14.96 0.37
CA PRO A 25 -22.52 -14.14 -0.65
C PRO A 25 -22.46 -14.80 -2.03
N GLU A 26 -23.47 -14.55 -2.85
CA GLU A 26 -23.49 -14.99 -4.24
C GLU A 26 -22.87 -13.91 -5.14
N PRO A 27 -21.98 -14.28 -6.07
CA PRO A 27 -21.43 -13.33 -7.04
C PRO A 27 -22.49 -12.90 -8.04
N GLY A 28 -22.47 -11.63 -8.46
CA GLY A 28 -23.24 -11.14 -9.59
C GLY A 28 -22.73 -11.71 -10.91
N ASP A 29 -23.43 -11.40 -12.02
CA ASP A 29 -23.09 -11.97 -13.34
C ASP A 29 -21.64 -11.75 -13.78
N LYS A 30 -21.04 -10.61 -13.43
CA LYS A 30 -19.67 -10.21 -13.80
C LYS A 30 -18.67 -10.31 -12.64
N ASP A 31 -19.14 -10.82 -11.50
CA ASP A 31 -18.32 -10.91 -10.31
C ASP A 31 -17.80 -12.33 -10.09
N VAL A 32 -16.78 -12.46 -9.29
CA VAL A 32 -16.30 -13.73 -8.76
C VAL A 32 -16.44 -13.76 -7.25
N LEU A 33 -16.71 -14.92 -6.68
CA LEU A 33 -16.58 -15.19 -5.27
C LEU A 33 -15.17 -15.70 -5.03
N LEU A 34 -14.40 -15.00 -4.21
CA LEU A 34 -13.08 -15.44 -3.77
C LEU A 34 -13.19 -16.07 -2.39
N ARG A 35 -12.57 -17.24 -2.22
CA ARG A 35 -12.16 -17.70 -0.91
C ARG A 35 -10.87 -16.96 -0.58
N VAL A 36 -10.96 -16.06 0.40
CA VAL A 36 -9.83 -15.22 0.81
C VAL A 36 -8.72 -16.11 1.38
N GLY A 37 -7.51 -15.92 0.91
CA GLY A 37 -6.35 -16.64 1.43
C GLY A 37 -5.47 -15.75 2.28
N ALA A 38 -5.42 -14.45 1.97
CA ALA A 38 -4.70 -13.47 2.75
C ALA A 38 -5.24 -12.06 2.47
N CYS A 39 -5.27 -11.21 3.50
CA CYS A 39 -5.59 -9.79 3.38
C CYS A 39 -4.65 -8.94 4.25
N GLY A 40 -3.97 -7.96 3.67
CA GLY A 40 -3.11 -7.05 4.39
C GLY A 40 -3.88 -6.01 5.20
N VAL A 41 -3.35 -5.66 6.36
CA VAL A 41 -3.82 -4.50 7.14
C VAL A 41 -3.03 -3.28 6.70
N CYS A 42 -3.74 -2.26 6.22
CA CYS A 42 -3.18 -1.01 5.69
C CYS A 42 -3.23 0.13 6.70
N GLY A 43 -2.36 1.14 6.52
CA GLY A 43 -2.50 2.42 7.22
C GLY A 43 -3.87 3.09 6.99
N THR A 44 -4.50 2.86 5.85
CA THR A 44 -5.87 3.31 5.57
C THR A 44 -6.90 2.68 6.51
N ASP A 45 -6.77 1.38 6.84
CA ASP A 45 -7.66 0.72 7.80
C ASP A 45 -7.47 1.31 9.21
N VAL A 46 -6.23 1.66 9.56
CA VAL A 46 -5.91 2.37 10.81
C VAL A 46 -6.56 3.77 10.84
N HIS A 47 -6.48 4.54 9.76
CA HIS A 47 -7.16 5.84 9.64
C HIS A 47 -8.68 5.70 9.79
N ILE A 48 -9.28 4.72 9.10
CA ILE A 48 -10.72 4.41 9.20
C ILE A 48 -11.09 4.00 10.62
N TYR A 49 -10.27 3.17 11.28
CA TYR A 49 -10.46 2.78 12.67
C TYR A 49 -10.52 3.97 13.62
N HIS A 50 -9.73 5.02 13.35
CA HIS A 50 -9.75 6.27 14.11
C HIS A 50 -10.86 7.25 13.70
N GLY A 51 -11.68 6.93 12.68
CA GLY A 51 -12.79 7.75 12.23
C GLY A 51 -12.44 8.70 11.08
N ASP A 52 -11.26 8.57 10.49
CA ASP A 52 -10.87 9.32 9.29
C ASP A 52 -11.50 8.68 8.03
N LYS A 53 -11.39 9.38 6.91
CA LYS A 53 -11.80 8.85 5.61
C LYS A 53 -10.73 7.93 5.03
N GLY A 54 -11.13 6.86 4.34
CA GLY A 54 -10.27 6.09 3.46
C GLY A 54 -10.10 6.77 2.09
N SER A 55 -9.74 5.97 1.08
CA SER A 55 -9.74 6.42 -0.33
C SER A 55 -11.14 6.81 -0.82
N ALA A 56 -12.18 6.29 -0.18
CA ALA A 56 -13.59 6.63 -0.37
C ALA A 56 -14.29 6.80 0.99
N GLN A 57 -15.52 7.33 0.97
CA GLN A 57 -16.32 7.48 2.20
C GLN A 57 -16.75 6.10 2.72
N VAL A 58 -16.44 5.82 3.98
CA VAL A 58 -16.82 4.58 4.68
C VAL A 58 -18.22 4.71 5.29
N HIS A 59 -19.01 3.68 5.19
CA HIS A 59 -20.37 3.60 5.75
C HIS A 59 -20.51 2.31 6.59
N PRO A 60 -20.20 2.35 7.89
CA PRO A 60 -20.38 1.20 8.78
C PRO A 60 -21.87 0.79 8.91
N PRO A 61 -22.18 -0.51 9.12
CA PRO A 61 -21.23 -1.61 9.23
C PRO A 61 -20.68 -2.06 7.88
N VAL A 62 -19.37 -2.35 7.80
CA VAL A 62 -18.71 -2.81 6.57
C VAL A 62 -17.54 -3.72 6.92
N ILE A 63 -17.29 -4.75 6.12
CA ILE A 63 -16.06 -5.54 6.21
C ILE A 63 -14.96 -4.77 5.48
N LEU A 64 -13.91 -4.37 6.21
CA LEU A 64 -12.75 -3.69 5.63
C LEU A 64 -11.77 -4.69 4.99
N GLY A 65 -10.57 -4.21 4.64
CA GLY A 65 -9.50 -5.02 4.04
C GLY A 65 -9.52 -4.99 2.51
N HIS A 66 -8.65 -4.16 1.95
CA HIS A 66 -8.58 -3.87 0.52
C HIS A 66 -7.30 -4.41 -0.16
N GLU A 67 -6.37 -4.97 0.61
CA GLU A 67 -5.14 -5.58 0.12
C GLU A 67 -5.28 -7.11 0.14
N LEU A 68 -6.07 -7.70 -0.76
CA LEU A 68 -6.45 -9.11 -0.67
C LEU A 68 -6.01 -9.97 -1.85
N ALA A 69 -5.75 -11.22 -1.55
CA ALA A 69 -5.55 -12.29 -2.52
C ALA A 69 -6.33 -13.55 -2.08
N GLY A 70 -6.75 -14.34 -3.03
CA GLY A 70 -7.53 -15.54 -2.76
C GLY A 70 -7.62 -16.47 -3.94
N VAL A 71 -8.44 -17.50 -3.79
CA VAL A 71 -8.74 -18.50 -4.81
C VAL A 71 -10.15 -18.30 -5.28
N VAL A 72 -10.38 -18.33 -6.59
CA VAL A 72 -11.72 -18.25 -7.18
C VAL A 72 -12.53 -19.48 -6.78
N GLU A 73 -13.59 -19.28 -6.03
CA GLU A 73 -14.50 -20.34 -5.56
C GLU A 73 -15.72 -20.49 -6.48
N LYS A 74 -16.23 -19.35 -6.99
CA LYS A 74 -17.39 -19.33 -7.88
C LYS A 74 -17.27 -18.17 -8.87
N VAL A 75 -17.80 -18.33 -10.07
CA VAL A 75 -17.81 -17.31 -11.11
C VAL A 75 -19.24 -16.97 -11.52
N GLY A 76 -19.51 -15.71 -11.82
CA GLY A 76 -20.77 -15.25 -12.37
C GLY A 76 -20.97 -15.70 -13.82
N SER A 77 -22.20 -15.62 -14.31
CA SER A 77 -22.61 -16.15 -15.62
C SER A 77 -21.95 -15.47 -16.83
N GLN A 78 -21.40 -14.26 -16.66
CA GLN A 78 -20.74 -13.46 -17.70
C GLN A 78 -19.21 -13.33 -17.44
N VAL A 79 -18.64 -14.07 -16.50
CA VAL A 79 -17.20 -14.12 -16.28
C VAL A 79 -16.57 -14.99 -17.36
N THR A 80 -15.56 -14.48 -18.06
CA THR A 80 -14.90 -15.13 -19.21
C THR A 80 -13.42 -15.41 -18.98
N ASP A 81 -12.73 -14.59 -18.16
CA ASP A 81 -11.28 -14.58 -18.07
C ASP A 81 -10.74 -15.31 -16.84
N LEU A 82 -11.65 -15.79 -15.99
CA LEU A 82 -11.33 -16.47 -14.73
C LEU A 82 -12.14 -17.77 -14.61
N LYS A 83 -11.57 -18.75 -13.93
CA LYS A 83 -12.21 -20.04 -13.59
C LYS A 83 -12.01 -20.38 -12.12
N VAL A 84 -12.85 -21.27 -11.62
CA VAL A 84 -12.73 -21.84 -10.27
C VAL A 84 -11.35 -22.48 -10.12
N GLY A 85 -10.67 -22.19 -9.02
CA GLY A 85 -9.32 -22.62 -8.68
C GLY A 85 -8.22 -21.65 -9.08
N ASP A 86 -8.50 -20.58 -9.85
CA ASP A 86 -7.50 -19.57 -10.16
C ASP A 86 -7.10 -18.80 -8.90
N HIS A 87 -5.80 -18.59 -8.71
CA HIS A 87 -5.25 -17.71 -7.68
C HIS A 87 -5.22 -16.30 -8.21
N VAL A 88 -5.70 -15.33 -7.43
CA VAL A 88 -5.76 -13.93 -7.85
C VAL A 88 -5.36 -12.98 -6.73
N ALA A 89 -4.75 -11.86 -7.12
CA ALA A 89 -4.63 -10.66 -6.31
C ALA A 89 -5.65 -9.62 -6.80
N VAL A 90 -6.19 -8.82 -5.90
CA VAL A 90 -7.28 -7.89 -6.20
C VAL A 90 -6.75 -6.45 -6.26
N ASP A 91 -7.16 -5.71 -7.30
CA ASP A 91 -7.17 -4.24 -7.27
C ASP A 91 -8.50 -3.80 -6.66
N PRO A 92 -8.53 -3.18 -5.47
CA PRO A 92 -9.80 -2.84 -4.83
C PRO A 92 -10.56 -1.72 -5.57
N ASN A 93 -9.90 -0.95 -6.44
CA ASN A 93 -10.39 0.31 -6.95
C ASN A 93 -11.14 0.16 -8.28
N SER A 94 -12.44 0.44 -8.28
CA SER A 94 -13.26 0.56 -9.49
C SER A 94 -13.57 2.02 -9.80
N TYR A 95 -13.41 2.40 -11.07
CA TYR A 95 -13.55 3.77 -11.52
C TYR A 95 -14.83 3.92 -12.39
N CYS A 96 -15.54 5.04 -12.26
CA CYS A 96 -16.82 5.21 -12.98
C CYS A 96 -16.68 5.34 -14.50
N GLY A 97 -15.50 5.65 -15.02
CA GLY A 97 -15.24 5.83 -16.47
C GLY A 97 -15.85 7.08 -17.09
N THR A 98 -16.80 7.76 -16.44
CA THR A 98 -17.63 8.83 -17.03
C THR A 98 -17.40 10.22 -16.44
N CYS A 99 -16.80 10.36 -15.25
CA CYS A 99 -16.50 11.67 -14.68
C CYS A 99 -15.33 12.35 -15.40
N HIS A 100 -15.20 13.66 -15.19
CA HIS A 100 -14.15 14.46 -15.80
C HIS A 100 -12.77 13.83 -15.65
N TYR A 101 -12.39 13.41 -14.45
CA TYR A 101 -11.06 12.85 -14.20
C TYR A 101 -10.81 11.51 -14.91
N CYS A 102 -11.82 10.64 -14.97
CA CYS A 102 -11.71 9.40 -15.75
C CYS A 102 -11.51 9.69 -17.23
N GLN A 103 -12.28 10.66 -17.79
CA GLN A 103 -12.21 11.01 -19.21
C GLN A 103 -10.88 11.63 -19.63
N ILE A 104 -10.18 12.33 -18.72
CA ILE A 104 -8.85 12.89 -18.99
C ILE A 104 -7.68 11.97 -18.58
N GLY A 105 -7.96 10.67 -18.30
CA GLY A 105 -6.93 9.69 -17.95
C GLY A 105 -6.36 9.81 -16.53
N LYS A 106 -7.04 10.53 -15.62
CA LYS A 106 -6.66 10.67 -14.21
C LYS A 106 -7.63 9.92 -13.31
N LYS A 107 -7.87 8.64 -13.61
CA LYS A 107 -8.89 7.83 -12.96
C LYS A 107 -8.70 7.67 -11.44
N GLN A 108 -7.47 7.76 -10.92
CA GLN A 108 -7.18 7.78 -9.49
C GLN A 108 -7.87 8.96 -8.76
N LEU A 109 -8.30 9.97 -9.49
CA LEU A 109 -9.07 11.11 -8.97
C LEU A 109 -10.57 10.99 -9.27
N CYS A 110 -11.06 9.78 -9.52
CA CYS A 110 -12.46 9.51 -9.83
C CYS A 110 -13.39 10.06 -8.74
N GLN A 111 -14.42 10.85 -9.15
CA GLN A 111 -15.38 11.44 -8.21
C GLN A 111 -16.33 10.41 -7.60
N ASN A 112 -16.49 9.25 -8.28
CA ASN A 112 -17.36 8.16 -7.88
C ASN A 112 -16.52 6.88 -7.68
N LEU A 113 -15.40 7.00 -6.96
CA LEU A 113 -14.53 5.88 -6.66
C LEU A 113 -15.26 4.86 -5.80
N TYR A 114 -15.12 3.62 -6.16
CA TYR A 114 -15.68 2.48 -5.50
C TYR A 114 -14.56 1.52 -5.14
N ALA A 115 -14.45 1.16 -3.87
CA ALA A 115 -13.33 0.39 -3.37
C ALA A 115 -13.79 -0.77 -2.48
N VAL A 116 -13.46 -1.99 -2.90
CA VAL A 116 -13.62 -3.22 -2.12
C VAL A 116 -12.78 -3.09 -0.84
N GLY A 117 -13.36 -3.40 0.31
CA GLY A 117 -12.69 -3.27 1.61
C GLY A 117 -12.57 -1.84 2.14
N VAL A 118 -13.25 -0.86 1.51
CA VAL A 118 -13.36 0.52 2.00
C VAL A 118 -14.83 0.93 2.10
N ASN A 119 -15.53 1.04 0.97
CA ASN A 119 -16.96 1.37 0.93
C ASN A 119 -17.85 0.21 0.42
N ARG A 120 -17.27 -0.96 0.26
CA ARG A 120 -17.91 -2.28 0.11
C ARG A 120 -17.19 -3.30 0.96
N ASN A 121 -17.87 -4.41 1.27
CA ASN A 121 -17.27 -5.53 1.99
C ASN A 121 -16.04 -6.03 1.27
N GLY A 122 -14.98 -6.25 2.03
CA GLY A 122 -13.65 -6.60 1.58
C GLY A 122 -13.11 -7.90 2.15
N GLY A 123 -11.78 -7.94 2.29
CA GLY A 123 -11.02 -9.16 2.55
C GLY A 123 -10.85 -9.54 4.02
N PHE A 124 -11.37 -8.76 5.00
CA PHE A 124 -11.34 -9.22 6.40
C PHE A 124 -12.47 -10.21 6.67
N ALA A 125 -12.55 -11.26 5.87
CA ALA A 125 -13.55 -12.31 5.88
C ALA A 125 -13.02 -13.58 5.21
N GLU A 126 -13.72 -14.70 5.36
CA GLU A 126 -13.38 -15.96 4.67
C GLU A 126 -13.69 -15.91 3.16
N TYR A 127 -14.69 -15.12 2.76
CA TYR A 127 -15.07 -14.95 1.35
C TYR A 127 -15.32 -13.48 1.02
N CYS A 128 -15.03 -13.11 -0.23
CA CYS A 128 -15.26 -11.77 -0.75
C CYS A 128 -15.76 -11.83 -2.19
N VAL A 129 -16.77 -11.03 -2.53
CA VAL A 129 -17.22 -10.86 -3.92
C VAL A 129 -16.48 -9.69 -4.55
N VAL A 130 -15.88 -9.94 -5.72
CA VAL A 130 -15.04 -8.97 -6.44
C VAL A 130 -15.40 -8.97 -7.93
N PRO A 131 -15.48 -7.80 -8.60
CA PRO A 131 -15.61 -7.75 -10.05
C PRO A 131 -14.44 -8.46 -10.76
N GLN A 132 -14.71 -9.18 -11.85
CA GLN A 132 -13.66 -9.95 -12.56
C GLN A 132 -12.52 -9.07 -13.07
N ASP A 133 -12.79 -7.83 -13.48
CA ASP A 133 -11.81 -6.88 -14.00
C ASP A 133 -10.89 -6.29 -12.92
N GLN A 134 -11.18 -6.57 -11.65
CA GLN A 134 -10.35 -6.25 -10.50
C GLN A 134 -9.43 -7.42 -10.07
N CYS A 135 -9.55 -8.59 -10.70
CA CYS A 135 -8.80 -9.79 -10.37
C CYS A 135 -7.62 -9.98 -11.33
N PHE A 136 -6.42 -10.17 -10.79
CA PHE A 136 -5.18 -10.36 -11.52
C PHE A 136 -4.56 -11.71 -11.16
N LEU A 137 -4.28 -12.54 -12.17
CA LEU A 137 -3.82 -13.90 -11.98
C LEU A 137 -2.45 -13.98 -11.30
N LEU A 138 -2.39 -14.74 -10.23
CA LEU A 138 -1.18 -15.17 -9.56
C LEU A 138 -0.81 -16.59 -10.05
N LYS A 139 0.48 -16.90 -10.08
CA LYS A 139 0.94 -18.27 -10.25
C LYS A 139 0.54 -19.11 -9.03
N GLU A 140 0.17 -20.37 -9.24
CA GLU A 140 -0.29 -21.27 -8.16
C GLU A 140 0.76 -21.50 -7.07
N ASP A 141 2.05 -21.42 -7.39
CA ASP A 141 3.17 -21.57 -6.47
C ASP A 141 3.50 -20.30 -5.67
N VAL A 142 2.87 -19.17 -5.98
CA VAL A 142 3.02 -17.93 -5.23
C VAL A 142 2.15 -17.96 -3.96
N PRO A 143 2.72 -17.82 -2.76
CA PRO A 143 1.95 -17.72 -1.52
C PRO A 143 0.95 -16.56 -1.57
N LEU A 144 -0.32 -16.82 -1.19
CA LEU A 144 -1.38 -15.80 -1.26
C LEU A 144 -1.07 -14.56 -0.39
N LYS A 145 -0.32 -14.70 0.70
CA LYS A 145 0.16 -13.55 1.49
C LYS A 145 1.08 -12.61 0.69
N TYR A 146 1.79 -13.10 -0.33
CA TYR A 146 2.53 -12.23 -1.25
C TYR A 146 1.59 -11.59 -2.28
N GLY A 147 0.55 -12.31 -2.68
CA GLY A 147 -0.52 -11.75 -3.51
C GLY A 147 -1.24 -10.59 -2.83
N ALA A 148 -1.46 -10.64 -1.51
CA ALA A 148 -2.02 -9.54 -0.73
C ALA A 148 -1.11 -8.29 -0.71
N MET A 149 0.18 -8.42 -1.02
CA MET A 149 1.09 -7.28 -1.18
C MET A 149 0.98 -6.59 -2.56
N ALA A 150 0.16 -7.10 -3.48
CA ALA A 150 0.05 -6.55 -4.84
C ALA A 150 -0.52 -5.13 -4.87
N GLU A 151 -1.54 -4.86 -4.06
CA GLU A 151 -2.15 -3.52 -3.99
C GLU A 151 -1.16 -2.46 -3.46
N PRO A 152 -0.54 -2.62 -2.28
CA PRO A 152 0.43 -1.63 -1.80
C PRO A 152 1.66 -1.52 -2.73
N LEU A 153 2.08 -2.61 -3.37
CA LEU A 153 3.14 -2.57 -4.38
C LEU A 153 2.72 -1.77 -5.61
N ALA A 154 1.48 -1.91 -6.06
CA ALA A 154 0.94 -1.15 -7.19
C ALA A 154 0.86 0.35 -6.87
N CYS A 155 0.48 0.73 -5.65
CA CYS A 155 0.56 2.10 -5.16
C CYS A 155 2.00 2.62 -5.19
N CYS A 156 2.96 1.84 -4.70
CA CYS A 156 4.38 2.20 -4.73
C CYS A 156 4.90 2.37 -6.17
N LEU A 157 4.51 1.51 -7.10
CA LEU A 157 4.87 1.64 -8.52
C LEU A 157 4.37 2.96 -9.11
N HIS A 158 3.10 3.33 -8.81
CA HIS A 158 2.60 4.64 -9.22
C HIS A 158 3.43 5.78 -8.62
N GLY A 159 3.81 5.68 -7.35
CA GLY A 159 4.69 6.65 -6.69
C GLY A 159 6.06 6.77 -7.36
N ILE A 160 6.71 5.65 -7.66
CA ILE A 160 8.01 5.61 -8.36
C ILE A 160 7.92 6.24 -9.75
N ASP A 161 6.86 5.92 -10.52
CA ASP A 161 6.61 6.52 -11.83
C ASP A 161 6.45 8.05 -11.71
N ARG A 162 5.79 8.53 -10.64
CA ARG A 162 5.63 9.97 -10.37
C ARG A 162 6.92 10.65 -9.87
N ALA A 163 7.75 9.94 -9.12
CA ALA A 163 9.05 10.46 -8.68
C ALA A 163 10.03 10.63 -9.83
N GLY A 164 9.82 9.91 -10.94
CA GLY A 164 10.62 10.04 -12.16
C GLY A 164 12.08 9.64 -11.97
N ILE A 165 12.35 8.66 -11.10
CA ILE A 165 13.71 8.17 -10.80
C ILE A 165 14.37 7.68 -12.08
N ARG A 166 15.61 8.14 -12.33
CA ARG A 166 16.42 7.80 -13.49
C ARG A 166 17.58 6.90 -13.10
N LYS A 167 18.09 6.17 -14.09
CA LYS A 167 19.30 5.36 -13.89
C LYS A 167 20.45 6.25 -13.45
N GLY A 168 21.05 5.89 -12.31
CA GLY A 168 22.16 6.63 -11.71
C GLY A 168 21.79 7.60 -10.61
N ASP A 169 20.49 7.95 -10.46
CA ASP A 169 20.01 8.83 -9.39
C ASP A 169 20.33 8.24 -8.01
N THR A 170 20.47 9.12 -7.04
CA THR A 170 20.51 8.79 -5.61
C THR A 170 19.13 9.02 -4.99
N VAL A 171 18.70 8.12 -4.11
CA VAL A 171 17.36 8.18 -3.50
C VAL A 171 17.47 8.13 -1.98
N CYS A 172 16.70 8.99 -1.31
CA CYS A 172 16.47 8.92 0.13
C CYS A 172 15.00 8.56 0.40
N VAL A 173 14.77 7.48 1.15
CA VAL A 173 13.42 7.06 1.58
C VAL A 173 13.27 7.40 3.04
N ILE A 174 12.22 8.14 3.40
CA ILE A 174 11.88 8.52 4.78
C ILE A 174 10.77 7.59 5.28
N GLY A 175 11.09 6.78 6.28
CA GLY A 175 10.20 5.78 6.87
C GLY A 175 10.42 4.37 6.35
N GLY A 176 10.67 3.41 7.27
CA GLY A 176 10.94 2.00 7.00
C GLY A 176 9.75 1.07 7.29
N GLY A 177 8.52 1.56 7.19
CA GLY A 177 7.33 0.71 7.17
C GLY A 177 7.23 -0.11 5.87
N ALA A 178 6.16 -0.89 5.71
CA ALA A 178 5.96 -1.74 4.53
C ALA A 178 6.13 -0.97 3.21
N ILE A 179 5.56 0.22 3.12
CA ILE A 179 5.65 1.10 1.95
C ILE A 179 7.11 1.53 1.71
N GLY A 180 7.81 2.06 2.73
CA GLY A 180 9.20 2.50 2.55
C GLY A 180 10.14 1.37 2.13
N LEU A 181 9.94 0.17 2.68
CA LEU A 181 10.74 -1.01 2.30
C LEU A 181 10.43 -1.50 0.87
N LEU A 182 9.20 -1.34 0.38
CA LEU A 182 8.87 -1.54 -1.03
C LEU A 182 9.51 -0.45 -1.90
N MET A 183 9.46 0.82 -1.47
CA MET A 183 10.08 1.95 -2.19
C MET A 183 11.60 1.79 -2.32
N VAL A 184 12.29 1.29 -1.28
CA VAL A 184 13.73 0.98 -1.34
C VAL A 184 14.01 0.00 -2.49
N GLN A 185 13.27 -1.09 -2.56
CA GLN A 185 13.45 -2.10 -3.61
C GLN A 185 13.11 -1.55 -5.00
N LEU A 186 11.97 -0.85 -5.11
CA LEU A 186 11.54 -0.28 -6.38
C LEU A 186 12.49 0.81 -6.90
N ALA A 187 13.05 1.65 -6.02
CA ALA A 187 14.06 2.63 -6.41
C ALA A 187 15.31 1.95 -6.98
N LYS A 188 15.77 0.84 -6.36
CA LYS A 188 16.88 0.04 -6.90
C LYS A 188 16.54 -0.55 -8.27
N LEU A 189 15.36 -1.11 -8.43
CA LEU A 189 14.89 -1.68 -9.69
C LEU A 189 14.68 -0.62 -10.78
N ALA A 190 14.32 0.62 -10.42
CA ALA A 190 14.27 1.77 -11.33
C ALA A 190 15.66 2.23 -11.79
N GLY A 191 16.73 1.74 -11.16
CA GLY A 191 18.11 2.02 -11.55
C GLY A 191 18.82 3.06 -10.68
N ALA A 192 18.29 3.38 -9.50
CA ALA A 192 18.99 4.22 -8.53
C ALA A 192 20.38 3.65 -8.23
N SER A 193 21.40 4.51 -8.27
CA SER A 193 22.78 4.13 -7.98
C SER A 193 22.97 3.81 -6.50
N LYS A 194 22.32 4.59 -5.65
CA LYS A 194 22.27 4.37 -4.20
C LYS A 194 20.91 4.73 -3.64
N VAL A 195 20.47 3.95 -2.65
CA VAL A 195 19.22 4.18 -1.89
C VAL A 195 19.54 4.18 -0.40
N VAL A 196 19.22 5.26 0.29
CA VAL A 196 19.42 5.41 1.74
C VAL A 196 18.04 5.47 2.40
N LEU A 197 17.89 4.72 3.50
CA LEU A 197 16.65 4.68 4.29
C LEU A 197 16.83 5.47 5.59
N SER A 198 15.94 6.41 5.89
CA SER A 198 15.83 7.07 7.19
C SER A 198 14.72 6.42 8.01
N GLU A 199 15.06 5.80 9.14
CA GLU A 199 14.12 5.04 9.97
C GLU A 199 14.62 4.96 11.42
N PRO A 200 13.81 5.33 12.44
CA PRO A 200 14.26 5.28 13.84
C PRO A 200 14.26 3.88 14.47
N VAL A 201 13.50 2.92 13.93
CA VAL A 201 13.34 1.59 14.55
C VAL A 201 14.42 0.63 14.03
N ALA A 202 15.30 0.16 14.92
CA ALA A 202 16.45 -0.68 14.57
C ALA A 202 16.06 -1.94 13.76
N MET A 203 14.99 -2.65 14.14
CA MET A 203 14.50 -3.82 13.39
C MET A 203 14.15 -3.46 11.94
N ARG A 204 13.52 -2.32 11.70
CA ARG A 204 13.16 -1.86 10.36
C ARG A 204 14.40 -1.41 9.56
N GLN A 205 15.40 -0.83 10.22
CA GLN A 205 16.70 -0.51 9.60
C GLN A 205 17.39 -1.78 9.08
N GLU A 206 17.45 -2.84 9.91
CA GLU A 206 18.04 -4.12 9.52
C GLU A 206 17.34 -4.73 8.31
N ILE A 207 16.01 -4.67 8.29
CA ILE A 207 15.22 -5.15 7.14
C ILE A 207 15.46 -4.26 5.92
N GLY A 208 15.56 -2.94 6.09
CA GLY A 208 15.94 -2.01 5.03
C GLY A 208 17.22 -2.41 4.31
N LEU A 209 18.27 -2.76 5.07
CA LEU A 209 19.54 -3.28 4.52
C LEU A 209 19.33 -4.63 3.82
N LYS A 210 18.55 -5.55 4.40
CA LYS A 210 18.25 -6.87 3.79
C LYS A 210 17.52 -6.76 2.45
N VAL A 211 16.63 -5.76 2.30
CA VAL A 211 15.88 -5.55 1.07
C VAL A 211 16.60 -4.66 0.05
N GLY A 212 17.78 -4.11 0.39
CA GLY A 212 18.65 -3.48 -0.60
C GLY A 212 18.98 -2.01 -0.40
N ALA A 213 18.69 -1.42 0.77
CA ALA A 213 19.21 -0.09 1.10
C ALA A 213 20.76 -0.14 1.17
N ASP A 214 21.41 0.87 0.61
CA ASP A 214 22.87 1.02 0.66
C ASP A 214 23.36 1.65 1.99
N GLY A 215 22.45 2.22 2.76
CA GLY A 215 22.70 2.80 4.07
C GLY A 215 21.41 3.07 4.81
N VAL A 216 21.52 3.21 6.13
CA VAL A 216 20.40 3.59 7.01
C VAL A 216 20.81 4.77 7.86
N ILE A 217 19.86 5.62 8.21
CA ILE A 217 20.02 6.79 9.06
C ILE A 217 19.02 6.67 10.20
N ASP A 218 19.50 6.81 11.43
CA ASP A 218 18.63 7.01 12.59
C ASP A 218 18.31 8.50 12.76
N PRO A 219 17.10 8.95 12.36
CA PRO A 219 16.78 10.37 12.38
C PRO A 219 16.65 10.98 13.79
N ILE A 220 16.69 10.16 14.84
CA ILE A 220 16.65 10.64 16.22
C ILE A 220 18.06 11.03 16.70
N HIS A 221 19.08 10.31 16.27
CA HIS A 221 20.44 10.45 16.79
C HIS A 221 21.44 10.96 15.74
N GLU A 222 21.06 11.03 14.46
CA GLU A 222 21.96 11.37 13.36
C GLU A 222 21.43 12.54 12.54
N ASP A 223 22.32 13.42 12.07
CA ASP A 223 21.96 14.47 11.11
C ASP A 223 21.84 13.90 9.70
N ILE A 224 20.66 14.09 9.09
CA ILE A 224 20.35 13.50 7.79
C ILE A 224 21.25 14.05 6.67
N THR A 225 21.60 15.34 6.71
CA THR A 225 22.41 15.97 5.65
C THR A 225 23.86 15.49 5.71
N GLN A 226 24.39 15.35 6.93
CA GLN A 226 25.72 14.79 7.16
C GLN A 226 25.78 13.33 6.70
N LYS A 227 24.77 12.53 7.07
CA LYS A 227 24.72 11.11 6.67
C LYS A 227 24.54 10.91 5.17
N LEU A 228 23.72 11.72 4.53
CA LEU A 228 23.61 11.69 3.08
C LEU A 228 24.93 12.08 2.41
N GLN A 229 25.68 13.06 2.94
CA GLN A 229 27.02 13.39 2.46
C GLN A 229 27.97 12.18 2.56
N GLU A 230 27.91 11.40 3.66
CA GLU A 230 28.72 10.20 3.86
C GLU A 230 28.35 9.09 2.86
N TYR A 231 27.04 8.81 2.70
CA TYR A 231 26.57 7.71 1.85
C TYR A 231 26.55 8.04 0.35
N LEU A 232 26.14 9.27 -0.01
CA LEU A 232 25.84 9.66 -1.38
C LEU A 232 26.93 10.56 -1.99
N GLY A 233 27.83 11.11 -1.16
CA GLY A 233 28.81 12.10 -1.59
C GLY A 233 28.25 13.52 -1.72
N MET A 234 26.97 13.73 -1.39
CA MET A 234 26.24 15.00 -1.43
C MET A 234 25.30 15.09 -0.23
N PRO A 235 25.02 16.29 0.33
CA PRO A 235 24.16 16.47 1.51
C PRO A 235 22.66 16.33 1.21
N GLY A 236 22.29 15.77 0.04
CA GLY A 236 20.93 15.51 -0.40
C GLY A 236 20.87 14.52 -1.56
N ALA A 237 19.70 13.99 -1.84
CA ALA A 237 19.43 13.00 -2.87
C ALA A 237 18.79 13.62 -4.14
N ASP A 238 18.83 12.90 -5.27
CA ASP A 238 18.15 13.29 -6.51
C ASP A 238 16.64 13.12 -6.39
N ALA A 239 16.19 12.10 -5.67
CA ALA A 239 14.80 11.91 -5.30
C ALA A 239 14.67 11.62 -3.79
N VAL A 240 13.65 12.19 -3.17
CA VAL A 240 13.28 11.92 -1.78
C VAL A 240 11.85 11.42 -1.74
N ILE A 241 11.62 10.29 -1.07
CA ILE A 241 10.32 9.64 -0.96
C ILE A 241 9.88 9.66 0.50
N GLU A 242 8.83 10.41 0.81
CA GLU A 242 8.27 10.53 2.15
C GLU A 242 7.10 9.54 2.32
N CYS A 243 7.23 8.61 3.30
CA CYS A 243 6.30 7.49 3.53
C CYS A 243 5.69 7.47 4.95
N VAL A 244 5.77 8.54 5.72
CA VAL A 244 5.36 8.57 7.15
C VAL A 244 4.16 9.49 7.41
N GLY A 245 4.16 10.71 6.83
CA GLY A 245 3.08 11.69 6.94
C GLY A 245 3.08 12.54 8.20
N THR A 246 4.11 12.47 9.03
CA THR A 246 4.26 13.37 10.20
C THR A 246 4.99 14.65 9.83
N GLU A 247 4.76 15.72 10.59
CA GLU A 247 5.44 17.00 10.38
C GLU A 247 6.97 16.84 10.38
N VAL A 248 7.49 16.05 11.32
CA VAL A 248 8.94 15.79 11.44
C VAL A 248 9.48 15.07 10.21
N ALA A 249 8.78 14.04 9.72
CA ALA A 249 9.21 13.28 8.55
C ALA A 249 9.14 14.11 7.26
N VAL A 250 8.11 14.93 7.10
CA VAL A 250 8.00 15.87 5.97
C VAL A 250 9.12 16.91 6.02
N ALA A 251 9.40 17.50 7.19
CA ALA A 251 10.51 18.43 7.36
C ALA A 251 11.85 17.78 7.02
N GLN A 252 12.07 16.52 7.46
CA GLN A 252 13.26 15.76 7.14
C GLN A 252 13.38 15.47 5.62
N ALA A 253 12.26 15.19 4.95
CA ALA A 253 12.26 14.99 3.50
C ALA A 253 12.77 16.23 2.76
N PHE A 254 12.41 17.43 3.19
CA PHE A 254 12.92 18.69 2.62
C PHE A 254 14.37 18.99 3.00
N GLN A 255 14.82 18.57 4.20
CA GLN A 255 16.24 18.65 4.59
C GLN A 255 17.12 17.74 3.71
N ALA A 256 16.59 16.58 3.29
CA ALA A 256 17.29 15.62 2.44
C ALA A 256 17.43 16.06 0.97
N THR A 257 17.00 17.28 0.62
CA THR A 257 17.03 17.79 -0.76
C THR A 257 18.34 18.48 -1.13
N LYS A 258 18.78 18.31 -2.35
CA LYS A 258 19.79 19.12 -3.05
C LYS A 258 19.13 19.91 -4.18
N ARG A 259 19.91 20.62 -5.01
CA ARG A 259 19.37 21.31 -6.20
C ARG A 259 18.85 20.31 -7.21
N GLY A 260 17.65 20.55 -7.74
CA GLY A 260 16.98 19.71 -8.73
C GLY A 260 16.27 18.48 -8.16
N THR A 261 16.15 18.33 -6.81
CA THR A 261 15.52 17.17 -6.20
C THR A 261 14.02 17.09 -6.52
N THR A 262 13.55 15.89 -6.82
CA THR A 262 12.12 15.56 -6.78
C THR A 262 11.76 15.02 -5.37
N VAL A 263 10.78 15.66 -4.71
CA VAL A 263 10.21 15.19 -3.44
C VAL A 263 8.86 14.56 -3.72
N LEU A 264 8.74 13.26 -3.49
CA LEU A 264 7.48 12.53 -3.54
C LEU A 264 6.87 12.49 -2.13
N LEU A 265 5.72 13.12 -1.94
CA LEU A 265 4.89 12.99 -0.75
C LEU A 265 3.91 11.84 -0.99
N PHE A 266 4.23 10.68 -0.44
CA PHE A 266 3.48 9.44 -0.68
C PHE A 266 2.53 9.09 0.45
N SER A 267 2.87 9.47 1.66
CA SER A 267 2.07 9.17 2.85
C SER A 267 0.67 9.78 2.79
N VAL A 268 -0.28 9.12 3.45
CA VAL A 268 -1.60 9.68 3.74
C VAL A 268 -1.52 10.44 5.07
N PRO A 269 -1.50 11.79 5.06
CA PRO A 269 -1.41 12.55 6.29
C PRO A 269 -2.75 12.54 7.03
N LYS A 270 -2.70 12.85 8.34
CA LYS A 270 -3.92 13.08 9.13
C LYS A 270 -4.75 14.20 8.50
N ALA A 271 -6.07 14.05 8.50
CA ALA A 271 -6.98 15.06 7.93
C ALA A 271 -6.74 16.45 8.54
N GLY A 272 -6.56 17.44 7.67
CA GLY A 272 -6.28 18.83 8.08
C GLY A 272 -4.82 19.11 8.49
N ALA A 273 -3.91 18.14 8.39
CA ALA A 273 -2.50 18.38 8.65
C ALA A 273 -1.92 19.38 7.64
N VAL A 274 -1.19 20.37 8.16
CA VAL A 274 -0.49 21.38 7.35
C VAL A 274 0.96 21.39 7.78
N HIS A 275 1.86 21.24 6.82
CA HIS A 275 3.29 21.27 7.05
C HIS A 275 3.90 22.48 6.36
N GLY A 276 4.73 23.21 7.09
CA GLY A 276 5.44 24.37 6.54
C GLY A 276 6.42 23.96 5.44
N LEU A 277 6.38 24.68 4.32
CA LEU A 277 7.32 24.53 3.22
C LEU A 277 8.10 25.82 3.03
N SER A 278 9.44 25.74 3.02
CA SER A 278 10.29 26.88 2.65
C SER A 278 10.14 27.17 1.15
N LEU A 279 9.48 28.26 0.83
CA LEU A 279 9.36 28.72 -0.55
C LEU A 279 10.72 29.15 -1.14
N GLU A 280 11.63 29.62 -0.28
CA GLU A 280 13.01 29.92 -0.66
C GLU A 280 13.75 28.68 -1.11
N ASP A 281 13.64 27.57 -0.34
CA ASP A 281 14.25 26.29 -0.73
C ASP A 281 13.69 25.75 -2.06
N VAL A 282 12.37 25.82 -2.24
CA VAL A 282 11.73 25.40 -3.49
C VAL A 282 12.30 26.17 -4.67
N TYR A 283 12.44 27.50 -4.54
CA TYR A 283 12.98 28.35 -5.59
C TYR A 283 14.48 28.15 -5.80
N GLN A 284 15.28 28.23 -4.73
CA GLN A 284 16.75 28.19 -4.81
C GLN A 284 17.30 26.84 -5.24
N LYS A 285 16.58 25.77 -4.89
CA LYS A 285 16.96 24.41 -5.25
C LYS A 285 16.22 23.89 -6.50
N GLU A 286 15.27 24.66 -7.06
CA GLU A 286 14.43 24.23 -8.20
C GLU A 286 13.78 22.87 -7.91
N LEU A 287 13.11 22.75 -6.75
CA LEU A 287 12.51 21.50 -6.32
C LEU A 287 11.24 21.17 -7.11
N THR A 288 11.07 19.89 -7.45
CA THR A 288 9.79 19.35 -7.90
C THR A 288 9.11 18.63 -6.74
N VAL A 289 7.90 19.08 -6.34
CA VAL A 289 7.12 18.43 -5.28
C VAL A 289 5.91 17.75 -5.92
N VAL A 290 5.79 16.44 -5.72
CA VAL A 290 4.72 15.63 -6.31
C VAL A 290 4.01 14.81 -5.25
N GLY A 291 2.69 14.63 -5.40
CA GLY A 291 1.88 13.69 -4.63
C GLY A 291 1.58 12.44 -5.43
N SER A 292 1.24 11.35 -4.76
CA SER A 292 0.76 10.11 -5.38
C SER A 292 -0.54 9.67 -4.71
N MET A 293 -1.50 9.19 -5.50
CA MET A 293 -2.76 8.69 -4.98
C MET A 293 -3.11 7.35 -5.62
N ILE A 294 -3.30 6.32 -4.79
CA ILE A 294 -3.63 4.94 -5.15
C ILE A 294 -2.81 4.38 -6.34
N ASN A 295 -3.36 3.43 -7.10
CA ASN A 295 -2.62 2.54 -8.00
C ASN A 295 -3.18 2.53 -9.45
N PRO A 296 -3.39 3.69 -10.12
CA PRO A 296 -3.98 3.68 -11.45
C PRO A 296 -3.12 2.89 -12.44
N ASP A 297 -3.67 1.83 -13.06
CA ASP A 297 -3.04 1.01 -14.10
C ASP A 297 -1.73 0.30 -13.70
N THR A 298 -1.40 0.20 -12.41
CA THR A 298 -0.15 -0.41 -11.95
C THR A 298 -0.31 -1.81 -11.36
N GLN A 299 -1.54 -2.29 -11.12
CA GLN A 299 -1.80 -3.58 -10.49
C GLN A 299 -1.22 -4.76 -11.29
N ALA A 300 -1.39 -4.77 -12.61
CA ALA A 300 -0.84 -5.82 -13.46
C ALA A 300 0.71 -5.91 -13.36
N ARG A 301 1.40 -4.75 -13.30
CA ARG A 301 2.86 -4.68 -13.10
C ARG A 301 3.25 -5.24 -11.74
N ALA A 302 2.52 -4.89 -10.69
CA ALA A 302 2.76 -5.37 -9.34
C ALA A 302 2.63 -6.90 -9.27
N VAL A 303 1.54 -7.45 -9.80
CA VAL A 303 1.30 -8.90 -9.83
C VAL A 303 2.37 -9.62 -10.65
N GLN A 304 2.79 -9.07 -11.79
CA GLN A 304 3.88 -9.65 -12.57
C GLN A 304 5.19 -9.70 -11.76
N MET A 305 5.54 -8.62 -11.06
CA MET A 305 6.76 -8.59 -10.22
C MET A 305 6.72 -9.59 -9.07
N ILE A 306 5.54 -9.82 -8.49
CA ILE A 306 5.32 -10.85 -7.46
C ILE A 306 5.47 -12.24 -8.09
N ASN A 307 4.83 -12.51 -9.22
CA ASN A 307 4.91 -13.75 -9.95
C ASN A 307 6.35 -14.12 -10.39
N ASP A 308 7.18 -13.12 -10.65
CA ASP A 308 8.56 -13.29 -11.08
C ASP A 308 9.56 -13.31 -9.93
N GLY A 309 9.09 -13.12 -8.68
CA GLY A 309 9.95 -13.09 -7.50
C GLY A 309 10.94 -11.93 -7.49
N SER A 310 10.59 -10.80 -8.13
CA SER A 310 11.47 -9.63 -8.28
C SER A 310 11.71 -8.89 -6.97
N LEU A 311 10.94 -9.19 -5.92
CA LEU A 311 10.93 -8.49 -4.64
C LEU A 311 11.12 -9.45 -3.47
N LYS A 312 11.79 -8.99 -2.44
CA LYS A 312 11.91 -9.68 -1.15
C LYS A 312 10.74 -9.27 -0.26
N LEU A 313 9.63 -10.02 -0.32
CA LEU A 313 8.41 -9.73 0.45
C LEU A 313 8.41 -10.40 1.82
N GLU A 314 9.06 -11.56 1.94
CA GLU A 314 9.06 -12.37 3.18
C GLU A 314 9.52 -11.56 4.40
N PRO A 315 10.63 -10.78 4.40
CA PRO A 315 11.06 -10.06 5.59
C PRO A 315 10.17 -8.85 5.95
N ILE A 316 9.26 -8.45 5.05
CA ILE A 316 8.33 -7.34 5.27
C ILE A 316 7.08 -7.81 6.03
N ILE A 317 6.63 -9.05 5.80
CA ILE A 317 5.45 -9.61 6.46
C ILE A 317 5.87 -10.14 7.83
N THR A 318 5.50 -9.42 8.90
CA THR A 318 6.00 -9.71 10.25
C THR A 318 5.00 -10.44 11.14
N HIS A 319 3.70 -10.27 10.91
CA HIS A 319 2.66 -10.84 11.78
C HIS A 319 1.48 -11.35 10.95
N THR A 320 0.86 -12.43 11.46
CA THR A 320 -0.36 -13.01 10.87
C THR A 320 -1.40 -13.20 11.98
N PHE A 321 -2.65 -12.87 11.67
CA PHE A 321 -3.80 -13.00 12.56
C PHE A 321 -4.97 -13.68 11.84
N GLY A 322 -5.86 -14.34 12.59
CA GLY A 322 -7.12 -14.86 12.05
C GLY A 322 -8.20 -13.77 11.97
N VAL A 323 -9.31 -14.07 11.28
CA VAL A 323 -10.46 -13.17 11.15
C VAL A 323 -11.07 -12.77 12.51
N ASP A 324 -11.01 -13.68 13.49
CA ASP A 324 -11.51 -13.45 14.86
C ASP A 324 -10.67 -12.43 15.65
N GLN A 325 -9.48 -12.04 15.15
CA GLN A 325 -8.49 -11.19 15.82
C GLN A 325 -8.27 -9.85 15.10
N MET A 326 -9.24 -9.38 14.32
CA MET A 326 -9.03 -8.20 13.46
C MET A 326 -8.73 -6.90 14.22
N GLU A 327 -9.31 -6.70 15.42
CA GLU A 327 -8.97 -5.55 16.24
C GLU A 327 -7.51 -5.61 16.71
N GLU A 328 -7.04 -6.77 17.16
CA GLU A 328 -5.64 -7.00 17.54
C GLU A 328 -4.70 -6.79 16.34
N ALA A 329 -5.10 -7.24 15.15
CA ALA A 329 -4.34 -7.06 13.91
C ALA A 329 -4.15 -5.57 13.55
N VAL A 330 -5.23 -4.77 13.66
CA VAL A 330 -5.17 -3.31 13.43
C VAL A 330 -4.29 -2.62 14.48
N LEU A 331 -4.40 -2.98 15.75
CA LEU A 331 -3.56 -2.44 16.83
C LEU A 331 -2.09 -2.83 16.64
N MET A 332 -1.81 -4.08 16.22
CA MET A 332 -0.45 -4.52 15.90
C MET A 332 0.14 -3.72 14.72
N GLN A 333 -0.65 -3.47 13.67
CA GLN A 333 -0.19 -2.66 12.52
C GLN A 333 0.21 -1.24 12.92
N MET A 334 -0.35 -0.70 14.01
CA MET A 334 0.02 0.62 14.55
C MET A 334 1.30 0.59 15.40
N SER A 335 1.77 -0.57 15.80
CA SER A 335 2.92 -0.71 16.69
C SER A 335 4.25 -0.55 15.98
N ASN A 336 5.31 -0.29 16.75
CA ASN A 336 6.68 -0.32 16.24
C ASN A 336 7.24 -1.76 16.11
N GLU A 337 6.51 -2.77 16.58
CA GLU A 337 6.90 -4.17 16.54
C GLU A 337 6.56 -4.83 15.20
N SER A 338 5.69 -4.20 14.40
CA SER A 338 5.27 -4.72 13.11
C SER A 338 5.79 -3.88 11.93
N ILE A 339 5.78 -4.49 10.75
CA ILE A 339 5.97 -3.81 9.46
C ILE A 339 4.72 -4.00 8.63
N LYS A 340 4.38 -5.24 8.30
CA LYS A 340 3.15 -5.61 7.63
C LYS A 340 2.44 -6.72 8.38
N VAL A 341 1.19 -6.46 8.70
CA VAL A 341 0.29 -7.44 9.30
C VAL A 341 -0.61 -8.01 8.21
N ILE A 342 -0.77 -9.33 8.20
CA ILE A 342 -1.65 -10.06 7.27
C ILE A 342 -2.73 -10.77 8.08
N MET A 343 -3.97 -10.71 7.62
CA MET A 343 -5.05 -11.59 8.06
C MET A 343 -5.09 -12.82 7.14
N GLU A 344 -5.07 -14.01 7.73
CA GLU A 344 -5.33 -15.29 7.06
C GLU A 344 -6.57 -15.91 7.73
N PRO A 345 -7.67 -16.20 7.00
CA PRO A 345 -8.93 -16.71 7.56
C PRO A 345 -8.82 -18.08 8.22
#